data_cf00ecbaa873a8e6853b6153c42ff3a1
#
_entry.id   cf00ecbaa873a8e6853b6153c42ff3a1
#
_cell.length_a   1.000
_cell.length_b   1.000
_cell.length_c   1.000
_cell.angle_alpha   90.00
_cell.angle_beta   90.00
_cell.angle_gamma   90.00
#
_symmetry.space_group_name_H-M   'P 1'
#
loop_
_entity.id
_entity.type
_entity.pdbx_description
1 polymer ?
#
loop_
_entity_poly.entity_id
_entity_poly.type
_entity_poly.pdbx_seq_one_letter_code
_entity_poly.pdbx_strand_id
1 'polypeptide(L)'
;NFSLEEGEHVAIIGRNGSGKSTLLKCMAGMLRPSKGTIEIEGRAIFLSGVDPGFDSELTGRENVRQLAPAYGVEKEKVDDFVESVKEFTELGEAFERKYLGYSGGMKGKLGFGFISDLRSDILMIDETFGAGDREFKKKSKARMNAMVSEIPTLIMCSHGMSLVASICERGLVINEGELVFDGPVNEAVAHYEQITEDSIHWIEFPYQKKFISEKELRFDFAEEFQIIENMRVVVFDNKLKEFIVMEDLEDLNFFSMNRSNLPGHLDCILKIQQCKDEKWYDASRYIRFTTELPIGEAINSSEQTPDSENP
;
A
#
# COMPACT_ATOMS: atom_id res chain seq x y z
N ASN A 1 17.67 -18.23 -5.90
CA ASN A 1 18.79 -17.38 -6.36
C ASN A 1 18.29 -16.54 -7.53
N PHE A 2 18.74 -15.29 -7.61
CA PHE A 2 18.51 -14.39 -8.74
C PHE A 2 19.72 -13.48 -8.94
N SER A 3 19.85 -12.91 -10.11
CA SER A 3 20.82 -11.87 -10.44
C SER A 3 20.13 -10.70 -11.10
N LEU A 4 20.68 -9.52 -10.96
CA LEU A 4 20.26 -8.30 -11.66
C LEU A 4 21.41 -7.82 -12.51
N GLU A 5 21.09 -7.39 -13.70
CA GLU A 5 22.05 -6.74 -14.59
C GLU A 5 22.02 -5.23 -14.42
N GLU A 6 23.09 -4.56 -14.78
CA GLU A 6 23.12 -3.10 -14.82
C GLU A 6 22.04 -2.57 -15.78
N GLY A 7 21.28 -1.59 -15.33
CA GLY A 7 20.19 -1.01 -16.12
C GLY A 7 18.82 -1.63 -15.87
N GLU A 8 18.72 -2.70 -15.10
CA GLU A 8 17.41 -3.30 -14.81
C GLU A 8 16.62 -2.52 -13.73
N HIS A 9 15.33 -2.34 -13.98
CA HIS A 9 14.38 -1.87 -12.98
C HIS A 9 13.51 -3.03 -12.51
N VAL A 10 13.71 -3.47 -11.27
CA VAL A 10 13.14 -4.70 -10.74
C VAL A 10 12.23 -4.40 -9.55
N ALA A 11 11.03 -4.95 -9.60
CA ALA A 11 10.09 -4.92 -8.48
C ALA A 11 10.22 -6.16 -7.60
N ILE A 12 10.22 -5.99 -6.28
CA ILE A 12 10.03 -7.06 -5.33
C ILE A 12 8.61 -6.98 -4.80
N ILE A 13 7.81 -7.98 -5.11
CA ILE A 13 6.38 -8.05 -4.82
C ILE A 13 6.14 -9.17 -3.80
N GLY A 14 5.21 -8.99 -2.89
CA GLY A 14 4.84 -10.03 -1.92
C GLY A 14 4.06 -9.46 -0.75
N ARG A 15 3.48 -10.34 0.06
CA ARG A 15 2.65 -9.97 1.22
C ARG A 15 3.49 -9.32 2.32
N ASN A 16 2.81 -8.65 3.27
CA ASN A 16 3.46 -8.18 4.48
C ASN A 16 4.04 -9.38 5.24
N GLY A 17 5.28 -9.23 5.71
CA GLY A 17 5.99 -10.34 6.39
C GLY A 17 6.65 -11.37 5.46
N SER A 18 6.50 -11.28 4.13
CA SER A 18 7.14 -12.23 3.19
C SER A 18 8.68 -12.12 3.11
N GLY A 19 9.28 -11.11 3.76
CA GLY A 19 10.74 -10.96 3.81
C GLY A 19 11.34 -9.90 2.89
N LYS A 20 10.54 -9.14 2.12
CA LYS A 20 11.01 -8.11 1.17
C LYS A 20 11.97 -7.10 1.79
N SER A 21 11.56 -6.42 2.86
CA SER A 21 12.38 -5.43 3.55
C SER A 21 13.63 -6.05 4.19
N THR A 22 13.56 -7.30 4.63
CA THR A 22 14.71 -8.04 5.15
C THR A 22 15.72 -8.31 4.03
N LEU A 23 15.24 -8.74 2.86
CA LEU A 23 16.08 -8.96 1.69
C LEU A 23 16.76 -7.66 1.26
N LEU A 24 16.03 -6.55 1.13
CA LEU A 24 16.61 -5.24 0.79
C LEU A 24 17.65 -4.79 1.81
N LYS A 25 17.42 -4.97 3.12
CA LYS A 25 18.40 -4.65 4.16
C LYS A 25 19.66 -5.53 4.07
N CYS A 26 19.52 -6.79 3.69
CA CYS A 26 20.66 -7.66 3.44
C CYS A 26 21.45 -7.19 2.21
N MET A 27 20.76 -6.84 1.12
CA MET A 27 21.39 -6.28 -0.09
C MET A 27 22.07 -4.94 0.19
N ALA A 28 21.49 -4.11 1.03
CA ALA A 28 22.09 -2.85 1.47
C ALA A 28 23.27 -3.01 2.46
N GLY A 29 23.62 -4.25 2.82
CA GLY A 29 24.68 -4.51 3.79
C GLY A 29 24.33 -4.17 5.24
N MET A 30 23.08 -3.80 5.52
CA MET A 30 22.60 -3.44 6.87
C MET A 30 22.36 -4.69 7.73
N LEU A 31 22.06 -5.82 7.11
CA LEU A 31 21.89 -7.11 7.76
C LEU A 31 22.80 -8.15 7.10
N ARG A 32 23.40 -9.00 7.92
CA ARG A 32 24.18 -10.13 7.40
C ARG A 32 23.24 -11.29 7.09
N PRO A 33 23.27 -11.86 5.88
CA PRO A 33 22.49 -13.06 5.58
C PRO A 33 22.96 -14.23 6.44
N SER A 34 22.02 -15.02 6.96
CA SER A 34 22.34 -16.22 7.76
C SER A 34 22.84 -17.37 6.89
N LYS A 35 22.49 -17.40 5.61
CA LYS A 35 22.96 -18.37 4.61
C LYS A 35 23.08 -17.68 3.24
N GLY A 36 23.98 -18.19 2.40
CA GLY A 36 24.19 -17.64 1.06
C GLY A 36 25.11 -16.43 1.03
N THR A 37 25.29 -15.87 -0.15
CA THR A 37 26.11 -14.69 -0.43
C THR A 37 25.32 -13.67 -1.21
N ILE A 38 25.65 -12.40 -1.01
CA ILE A 38 25.14 -11.26 -1.77
C ILE A 38 26.36 -10.53 -2.29
N GLU A 39 26.43 -10.36 -3.59
CA GLU A 39 27.49 -9.62 -4.29
C GLU A 39 26.84 -8.44 -4.98
N ILE A 40 27.38 -7.24 -4.77
CA ILE A 40 26.89 -6.00 -5.38
C ILE A 40 28.09 -5.26 -5.95
N GLU A 41 28.03 -5.00 -7.24
CA GLU A 41 28.99 -4.16 -7.93
C GLU A 41 28.43 -2.75 -8.07
N GLY A 42 29.23 -1.75 -7.67
CA GLY A 42 28.79 -0.36 -7.69
C GLY A 42 28.25 0.13 -6.35
N ARG A 43 27.78 1.35 -6.38
CA ARG A 43 27.30 2.08 -5.21
C ARG A 43 25.80 1.95 -5.06
N ALA A 44 25.38 1.26 -4.02
CA ALA A 44 23.98 1.07 -3.69
C ALA A 44 23.51 2.06 -2.61
N ILE A 45 22.35 2.69 -2.83
CA ILE A 45 21.63 3.48 -1.84
C ILE A 45 20.32 2.79 -1.51
N PHE A 46 20.06 2.65 -0.21
CA PHE A 46 18.82 2.04 0.28
C PHE A 46 17.92 3.09 0.94
N LEU A 47 16.72 3.20 0.40
CA LEU A 47 15.65 4.02 0.89
C LEU A 47 14.68 3.17 1.72
N SER A 48 14.88 3.14 3.03
CA SER A 48 13.92 2.54 3.97
C SER A 48 13.44 3.61 4.92
N GLY A 49 12.26 4.10 4.66
CA GLY A 49 11.72 5.22 5.44
C GLY A 49 12.36 6.56 5.07
N VAL A 50 12.18 7.54 5.97
CA VAL A 50 12.59 8.94 5.75
C VAL A 50 13.79 9.35 6.58
N ASP A 51 14.47 8.43 7.26
CA ASP A 51 15.60 8.74 8.14
C ASP A 51 16.87 8.00 7.69
N PRO A 52 17.82 8.70 7.06
CA PRO A 52 19.10 8.13 6.63
C PRO A 52 20.11 7.95 7.79
N GLY A 53 19.68 8.08 9.03
CA GLY A 53 20.52 8.02 10.22
C GLY A 53 20.85 9.39 10.79
N PHE A 54 19.91 10.32 10.75
CA PHE A 54 20.07 11.65 11.33
C PHE A 54 20.18 11.62 12.86
N ASP A 55 21.11 12.42 13.39
CA ASP A 55 21.27 12.65 14.84
C ASP A 55 20.25 13.67 15.32
N SER A 56 19.50 13.31 16.35
CA SER A 56 18.47 14.16 16.95
C SER A 56 19.02 15.46 17.56
N GLU A 57 20.28 15.45 18.01
CA GLU A 57 20.91 16.60 18.67
C GLU A 57 21.50 17.62 17.68
N LEU A 58 21.71 17.21 16.45
CA LEU A 58 22.20 18.08 15.38
C LEU A 58 21.06 18.82 14.69
N THR A 59 21.38 19.97 14.08
CA THR A 59 20.46 20.68 13.19
C THR A 59 20.26 19.93 11.87
N GLY A 60 19.23 20.29 11.09
CA GLY A 60 19.05 19.75 9.74
C GLY A 60 20.30 19.96 8.89
N ARG A 61 20.88 21.15 8.94
CA ARG A 61 22.13 21.49 8.22
C ARG A 61 23.30 20.61 8.63
N GLU A 62 23.53 20.48 9.94
CA GLU A 62 24.64 19.67 10.47
C GLU A 62 24.49 18.20 10.12
N ASN A 63 23.28 17.67 10.21
CA ASN A 63 22.96 16.30 9.80
C ASN A 63 23.31 16.05 8.33
N VAL A 64 22.81 16.90 7.43
CA VAL A 64 23.10 16.79 5.99
C VAL A 64 24.61 16.86 5.75
N ARG A 65 25.30 17.83 6.33
CA ARG A 65 26.74 18.02 6.19
C ARG A 65 27.55 16.82 6.69
N GLN A 66 27.16 16.25 7.82
CA GLN A 66 27.87 15.13 8.44
C GLN A 66 27.67 13.82 7.66
N LEU A 67 26.45 13.57 7.17
CA LEU A 67 26.14 12.32 6.48
C LEU A 67 26.54 12.32 5.01
N ALA A 68 26.57 13.46 4.33
CA ALA A 68 26.84 13.56 2.92
C ALA A 68 28.12 12.81 2.47
N PRO A 69 29.28 12.91 3.17
CA PRO A 69 30.48 12.14 2.80
C PRO A 69 30.31 10.63 2.96
N ALA A 70 29.58 10.17 3.99
CA ALA A 70 29.30 8.75 4.19
C ALA A 70 28.42 8.16 3.08
N TYR A 71 27.57 9.01 2.50
CA TYR A 71 26.78 8.71 1.29
C TYR A 71 27.52 9.12 -0.01
N GLY A 72 28.86 9.39 0.07
CA GLY A 72 29.84 9.56 -0.99
C GLY A 72 29.71 10.86 -1.76
N VAL A 73 29.16 11.88 -1.14
CA VAL A 73 29.33 13.25 -1.65
C VAL A 73 30.78 13.66 -1.48
N GLU A 74 31.42 14.09 -2.56
CA GLU A 74 32.79 14.59 -2.54
C GLU A 74 32.93 15.77 -1.58
N LYS A 75 34.00 15.80 -0.82
CA LYS A 75 34.22 16.78 0.25
C LYS A 75 34.04 18.23 -0.22
N GLU A 76 34.50 18.51 -1.40
CA GLU A 76 34.43 19.83 -2.04
C GLU A 76 33.01 20.23 -2.43
N LYS A 77 32.09 19.27 -2.58
CA LYS A 77 30.70 19.46 -2.98
C LYS A 77 29.71 19.42 -1.82
N VAL A 78 30.18 19.18 -0.58
CA VAL A 78 29.30 19.02 0.58
C VAL A 78 28.48 20.29 0.84
N ASP A 79 29.08 21.47 0.74
CA ASP A 79 28.40 22.74 0.99
C ASP A 79 27.29 22.99 -0.05
N ASP A 80 27.58 22.74 -1.33
CA ASP A 80 26.58 22.86 -2.41
C ASP A 80 25.45 21.87 -2.21
N PHE A 81 25.76 20.63 -1.81
CA PHE A 81 24.78 19.61 -1.51
C PHE A 81 23.86 20.02 -0.33
N VAL A 82 24.43 20.60 0.72
CA VAL A 82 23.65 21.09 1.88
C VAL A 82 22.67 22.18 1.45
N GLU A 83 23.09 23.12 0.62
CA GLU A 83 22.22 24.19 0.13
C GLU A 83 21.14 23.66 -0.82
N SER A 84 21.48 22.70 -1.68
CA SER A 84 20.49 22.01 -2.55
C SER A 84 19.39 21.31 -1.74
N VAL A 85 19.79 20.56 -0.70
CA VAL A 85 18.83 19.89 0.20
C VAL A 85 17.96 20.91 0.93
N LYS A 86 18.56 22.02 1.41
CA LYS A 86 17.82 23.11 2.08
C LYS A 86 16.76 23.71 1.16
N GLU A 87 17.13 24.04 -0.06
CA GLU A 87 16.23 24.61 -1.07
C GLU A 87 15.11 23.63 -1.41
N PHE A 88 15.45 22.35 -1.64
CA PHE A 88 14.47 21.34 -2.00
C PHE A 88 13.43 21.12 -0.91
N THR A 89 13.87 21.02 0.34
CA THR A 89 13.00 20.68 1.49
C THR A 89 12.06 21.82 1.92
N GLU A 90 12.38 23.06 1.57
CA GLU A 90 11.60 24.26 1.91
C GLU A 90 11.35 24.37 3.44
N LEU A 91 12.29 23.88 4.25
CA LEU A 91 12.18 23.95 5.71
C LEU A 91 12.45 25.36 6.27
N GLY A 92 13.02 26.25 5.46
CA GLY A 92 13.33 27.61 5.85
C GLY A 92 14.23 27.68 7.08
N GLU A 93 13.82 28.47 8.09
CA GLU A 93 14.57 28.59 9.35
C GLU A 93 14.59 27.29 10.18
N ALA A 94 13.65 26.39 9.97
CA ALA A 94 13.63 25.12 10.69
C ALA A 94 14.84 24.24 10.32
N PHE A 95 15.43 24.43 9.14
CA PHE A 95 16.66 23.73 8.73
C PHE A 95 17.84 23.98 9.67
N GLU A 96 17.83 25.11 10.37
CA GLU A 96 18.84 25.51 11.35
C GLU A 96 18.48 25.13 12.79
N ARG A 97 17.35 24.41 13.01
CA ARG A 97 16.94 23.92 14.33
C ARG A 97 17.34 22.46 14.51
N LYS A 98 17.44 22.03 15.78
CA LYS A 98 17.72 20.62 16.11
C LYS A 98 16.65 19.70 15.54
N TYR A 99 17.10 18.58 14.96
CA TYR A 99 16.24 17.56 14.35
C TYR A 99 15.25 16.93 15.34
N LEU A 100 15.59 16.88 16.64
CA LEU A 100 14.69 16.45 17.71
C LEU A 100 13.36 17.21 17.69
N GLY A 101 13.39 18.50 17.39
CA GLY A 101 12.21 19.36 17.34
C GLY A 101 11.40 19.30 16.04
N TYR A 102 11.79 18.46 15.08
CA TYR A 102 11.07 18.33 13.80
C TYR A 102 9.79 17.54 13.96
N SER A 103 8.72 17.99 13.29
CA SER A 103 7.53 17.17 13.10
C SER A 103 7.83 15.98 12.17
N GLY A 104 6.97 14.95 12.18
CA GLY A 104 7.12 13.82 11.27
C GLY A 104 7.17 14.24 9.79
N GLY A 105 6.36 15.23 9.41
CA GLY A 105 6.40 15.78 8.05
C GLY A 105 7.72 16.50 7.72
N MET A 106 8.30 17.26 8.67
CA MET A 106 9.60 17.92 8.49
C MET A 106 10.74 16.89 8.40
N LYS A 107 10.71 15.85 9.22
CA LYS A 107 11.65 14.74 9.18
C LYS A 107 11.61 14.07 7.80
N GLY A 108 10.40 13.81 7.31
CA GLY A 108 10.19 13.26 6.00
C GLY A 108 10.70 14.13 4.86
N LYS A 109 10.48 15.45 4.93
CA LYS A 109 11.02 16.40 3.96
C LYS A 109 12.53 16.38 3.92
N LEU A 110 13.18 16.41 5.12
CA LEU A 110 14.64 16.41 5.20
C LEU A 110 15.25 15.12 4.67
N GLY A 111 14.72 13.97 5.10
CA GLY A 111 15.21 12.66 4.65
C GLY A 111 15.06 12.46 3.15
N PHE A 112 13.88 12.76 2.60
CA PHE A 112 13.68 12.67 1.16
C PHE A 112 14.58 13.65 0.38
N GLY A 113 14.69 14.90 0.83
CA GLY A 113 15.57 15.89 0.21
C GLY A 113 17.02 15.43 0.16
N PHE A 114 17.52 14.93 1.30
CA PHE A 114 18.88 14.39 1.40
C PHE A 114 19.13 13.28 0.37
N ILE A 115 18.23 12.30 0.32
CA ILE A 115 18.43 11.11 -0.50
C ILE A 115 18.19 11.39 -1.99
N SER A 116 17.23 12.25 -2.30
CA SER A 116 16.88 12.56 -3.68
C SER A 116 17.94 13.34 -4.45
N ASP A 117 18.94 13.86 -3.76
CA ASP A 117 20.08 14.60 -4.34
C ASP A 117 21.38 13.77 -4.41
N LEU A 118 21.34 12.54 -3.90
CA LEU A 118 22.46 11.62 -3.97
C LEU A 118 22.54 10.94 -5.34
N ARG A 119 23.77 10.64 -5.77
CA ARG A 119 24.03 9.82 -6.96
C ARG A 119 24.36 8.39 -6.54
N SER A 120 23.78 7.43 -7.22
CA SER A 120 24.04 6.00 -7.01
C SER A 120 23.96 5.23 -8.32
N ASP A 121 24.64 4.09 -8.37
CA ASP A 121 24.54 3.14 -9.47
C ASP A 121 23.30 2.26 -9.28
N ILE A 122 22.94 1.97 -8.03
CA ILE A 122 21.80 1.15 -7.64
C ILE A 122 20.97 1.89 -6.60
N LEU A 123 19.67 2.05 -6.86
CA LEU A 123 18.71 2.58 -5.92
C LEU A 123 17.79 1.46 -5.44
N MET A 124 17.75 1.22 -4.14
CA MET A 124 16.82 0.28 -3.52
C MET A 124 15.76 1.07 -2.74
N ILE A 125 14.48 0.83 -3.02
CA ILE A 125 13.36 1.56 -2.42
C ILE A 125 12.46 0.58 -1.67
N ASP A 126 12.23 0.84 -0.37
CA ASP A 126 11.23 0.13 0.44
C ASP A 126 10.07 1.07 0.77
N GLU A 127 8.95 0.87 0.14
CA GLU A 127 7.58 1.36 0.24
C GLU A 127 7.23 2.76 0.82
N THR A 128 8.04 3.44 1.60
CA THR A 128 7.59 4.56 2.42
C THR A 128 7.88 5.96 1.85
N PHE A 129 7.26 6.31 0.70
CA PHE A 129 7.28 7.69 0.20
C PHE A 129 5.94 8.40 0.38
N GLY A 130 5.61 8.79 1.59
CA GLY A 130 4.36 9.48 1.88
C GLY A 130 4.47 10.66 2.85
N ALA A 131 5.70 11.05 3.21
CA ALA A 131 5.91 12.12 4.18
C ALA A 131 5.73 13.52 3.56
N GLY A 132 5.20 14.44 4.36
CA GLY A 132 4.99 15.83 3.97
C GLY A 132 3.54 16.19 3.64
N ASP A 133 3.31 17.47 3.41
CA ASP A 133 2.03 18.02 2.97
C ASP A 133 1.73 17.70 1.50
N ARG A 134 0.53 18.07 1.03
CA ARG A 134 0.07 17.75 -0.32
C ARG A 134 0.98 18.33 -1.42
N GLU A 135 1.54 19.49 -1.19
CA GLU A 135 2.39 20.20 -2.14
C GLU A 135 3.75 19.52 -2.24
N PHE A 136 4.34 19.21 -1.11
CA PHE A 136 5.60 18.46 -1.04
C PHE A 136 5.47 17.06 -1.65
N LYS A 137 4.34 16.36 -1.44
CA LYS A 137 4.07 15.06 -2.09
C LYS A 137 4.11 15.16 -3.62
N LYS A 138 3.55 16.23 -4.20
CA LYS A 138 3.59 16.45 -5.65
C LYS A 138 5.03 16.71 -6.13
N LYS A 139 5.79 17.53 -5.40
CA LYS A 139 7.21 17.84 -5.69
C LYS A 139 8.08 16.59 -5.57
N SER A 140 7.89 15.81 -4.50
CA SER A 140 8.61 14.55 -4.26
C SER A 140 8.33 13.52 -5.34
N LYS A 141 7.07 13.40 -5.81
CA LYS A 141 6.72 12.49 -6.91
C LYS A 141 7.42 12.89 -8.21
N ALA A 142 7.46 14.18 -8.53
CA ALA A 142 8.17 14.67 -9.72
C ALA A 142 9.68 14.39 -9.63
N ARG A 143 10.29 14.63 -8.45
CA ARG A 143 11.71 14.35 -8.21
C ARG A 143 12.02 12.86 -8.29
N MET A 144 11.14 12.02 -7.71
CA MET A 144 11.27 10.56 -7.80
C MET A 144 11.25 10.08 -9.25
N ASN A 145 10.30 10.58 -10.06
CA ASN A 145 10.24 10.21 -11.47
C ASN A 145 11.53 10.61 -12.23
N ALA A 146 12.10 11.78 -11.92
CA ALA A 146 13.38 12.20 -12.48
C ALA A 146 14.54 11.27 -12.03
N MET A 147 14.59 10.94 -10.73
CA MET A 147 15.60 10.01 -10.21
C MET A 147 15.53 8.65 -10.89
N VAL A 148 14.34 8.08 -11.01
CA VAL A 148 14.13 6.77 -11.65
C VAL A 148 14.60 6.78 -13.10
N SER A 149 14.42 7.90 -13.82
CA SER A 149 14.90 8.01 -15.21
C SER A 149 16.43 8.23 -15.34
N GLU A 150 17.08 8.69 -14.28
CA GLU A 150 18.52 8.97 -14.26
C GLU A 150 19.36 7.84 -13.65
N ILE A 151 18.75 6.99 -12.81
CA ILE A 151 19.44 5.91 -12.11
C ILE A 151 19.46 4.66 -12.98
N PRO A 152 20.64 4.08 -13.21
CA PRO A 152 20.75 2.91 -14.06
C PRO A 152 19.97 1.71 -13.52
N THR A 153 20.14 1.35 -12.26
CA THR A 153 19.55 0.14 -11.68
C THR A 153 18.64 0.48 -10.49
N LEU A 154 17.39 -0.01 -10.54
CA LEU A 154 16.37 0.21 -9.51
C LEU A 154 15.86 -1.11 -8.96
N ILE A 155 15.78 -1.20 -7.64
CA ILE A 155 15.06 -2.27 -6.94
C ILE A 155 13.97 -1.64 -6.08
N MET A 156 12.72 -1.95 -6.35
CA MET A 156 11.59 -1.32 -5.68
C MET A 156 10.69 -2.35 -5.00
N CYS A 157 10.41 -2.13 -3.72
CA CYS A 157 9.29 -2.78 -3.03
C CYS A 157 8.12 -1.79 -2.95
N SER A 158 6.96 -2.18 -3.44
CA SER A 158 5.74 -1.36 -3.32
C SER A 158 4.48 -2.21 -3.35
N HIS A 159 3.46 -1.79 -2.61
CA HIS A 159 2.12 -2.36 -2.71
C HIS A 159 1.28 -1.72 -3.84
N GLY A 160 1.76 -0.65 -4.45
CA GLY A 160 1.11 0.00 -5.59
C GLY A 160 1.39 -0.72 -6.90
N MET A 161 0.67 -1.80 -7.24
CA MET A 161 0.93 -2.62 -8.43
C MET A 161 0.95 -1.80 -9.72
N SER A 162 0.07 -0.81 -9.86
CA SER A 162 0.09 0.09 -11.03
C SER A 162 1.37 0.94 -11.11
N LEU A 163 1.92 1.38 -9.97
CA LEU A 163 3.18 2.11 -9.93
C LEU A 163 4.35 1.21 -10.33
N VAL A 164 4.40 0.03 -9.74
CA VAL A 164 5.41 -0.99 -10.03
C VAL A 164 5.42 -1.34 -11.52
N ALA A 165 4.25 -1.62 -12.11
CA ALA A 165 4.12 -1.95 -13.53
C ALA A 165 4.49 -0.78 -14.47
N SER A 166 4.43 0.48 -13.99
CA SER A 166 4.80 1.65 -14.78
C SER A 166 6.29 2.00 -14.75
N ILE A 167 7.03 1.46 -13.79
CA ILE A 167 8.45 1.81 -13.54
C ILE A 167 9.37 0.62 -13.80
N CYS A 168 8.95 -0.58 -13.42
CA CYS A 168 9.79 -1.78 -13.47
C CYS A 168 9.46 -2.63 -14.70
N GLU A 169 10.46 -3.30 -15.23
CA GLU A 169 10.31 -4.23 -16.36
C GLU A 169 10.24 -5.68 -15.89
N ARG A 170 10.84 -5.98 -14.75
CA ARG A 170 10.92 -7.32 -14.16
C ARG A 170 10.36 -7.32 -12.75
N GLY A 171 9.71 -8.41 -12.35
CA GLY A 171 9.16 -8.60 -11.03
C GLY A 171 9.58 -9.92 -10.39
N LEU A 172 9.98 -9.82 -9.12
CA LEU A 172 10.29 -10.95 -8.25
C LEU A 172 9.17 -11.08 -7.23
N VAL A 173 8.44 -12.21 -7.24
CA VAL A 173 7.39 -12.44 -6.24
C VAL A 173 7.96 -13.29 -5.11
N ILE A 174 7.88 -12.75 -3.89
CA ILE A 174 8.31 -13.44 -2.67
C ILE A 174 7.06 -13.81 -1.86
N ASN A 175 6.92 -15.10 -1.60
CA ASN A 175 5.88 -15.62 -0.73
C ASN A 175 6.50 -16.49 0.37
N GLU A 176 6.16 -16.22 1.64
CA GLU A 176 6.67 -16.96 2.82
C GLU A 176 8.20 -17.12 2.87
N GLY A 177 8.92 -16.11 2.39
CA GLY A 177 10.38 -16.10 2.35
C GLY A 177 11.01 -16.80 1.14
N GLU A 178 10.22 -17.34 0.23
CA GLU A 178 10.68 -18.00 -0.98
C GLU A 178 10.39 -17.17 -2.23
N LEU A 179 11.32 -17.18 -3.18
CA LEU A 179 11.11 -16.60 -4.51
C LEU A 179 10.25 -17.59 -5.32
N VAL A 180 9.00 -17.23 -5.56
CA VAL A 180 8.02 -18.08 -6.26
C VAL A 180 7.83 -17.71 -7.73
N PHE A 181 8.22 -16.49 -8.12
CA PHE A 181 8.19 -16.05 -9.51
C PHE A 181 9.32 -15.06 -9.79
N ASP A 182 9.88 -15.12 -10.99
CA ASP A 182 10.89 -14.21 -11.51
C ASP A 182 10.67 -14.06 -13.03
N GLY A 183 10.27 -12.88 -13.49
CA GLY A 183 9.94 -12.64 -14.87
C GLY A 183 9.40 -11.23 -15.15
N PRO A 184 8.72 -11.03 -16.30
CA PRO A 184 8.14 -9.72 -16.65
C PRO A 184 7.22 -9.19 -15.56
N VAL A 185 7.29 -7.88 -15.28
CA VAL A 185 6.58 -7.27 -14.14
C VAL A 185 5.05 -7.48 -14.20
N ASN A 186 4.45 -7.43 -15.38
CA ASN A 186 3.01 -7.64 -15.51
C ASN A 186 2.59 -9.07 -15.15
N GLU A 187 3.42 -10.06 -15.50
CA GLU A 187 3.21 -11.45 -15.11
C GLU A 187 3.44 -11.65 -13.61
N ALA A 188 4.44 -10.98 -13.04
CA ALA A 188 4.69 -11.00 -11.60
C ALA A 188 3.51 -10.42 -10.81
N VAL A 189 2.93 -9.31 -11.28
CA VAL A 189 1.72 -8.72 -10.68
C VAL A 189 0.55 -9.69 -10.76
N ALA A 190 0.28 -10.27 -11.94
CA ALA A 190 -0.79 -11.25 -12.10
C ALA A 190 -0.59 -12.48 -11.20
N HIS A 191 0.64 -12.99 -11.12
CA HIS A 191 0.96 -14.11 -10.24
C HIS A 191 0.74 -13.78 -8.76
N TYR A 192 1.12 -12.58 -8.33
CA TYR A 192 0.87 -12.11 -6.96
C TYR A 192 -0.62 -11.94 -6.67
N GLU A 193 -1.39 -11.36 -7.59
CA GLU A 193 -2.85 -11.23 -7.47
C GLU A 193 -3.51 -12.60 -7.35
N GLN A 194 -3.12 -13.57 -8.17
CA GLN A 194 -3.62 -14.94 -8.09
C GLN A 194 -3.32 -15.57 -6.72
N ILE A 195 -2.09 -15.50 -6.21
CA ILE A 195 -1.73 -16.02 -4.88
C ILE A 195 -2.58 -15.32 -3.79
N THR A 196 -2.86 -14.04 -3.95
CA THR A 196 -3.65 -13.27 -2.99
C THR A 196 -5.12 -13.64 -3.07
N GLU A 197 -5.67 -13.78 -4.28
CA GLU A 197 -7.05 -14.22 -4.51
C GLU A 197 -7.28 -15.65 -4.02
N ASP A 198 -6.38 -16.59 -4.33
CA ASP A 198 -6.45 -17.98 -3.84
C ASP A 198 -6.42 -18.05 -2.29
N SER A 199 -5.89 -17.01 -1.64
CA SER A 199 -5.88 -16.92 -0.19
C SER A 199 -7.16 -16.33 0.41
N ILE A 200 -8.05 -15.77 -0.43
CA ILE A 200 -9.35 -15.25 0.01
C ILE A 200 -10.32 -16.43 0.09
N HIS A 201 -11.01 -16.53 1.22
CA HIS A 201 -12.06 -17.53 1.38
C HIS A 201 -13.33 -17.02 0.72
N TRP A 202 -13.56 -17.43 -0.54
CA TRP A 202 -14.78 -17.07 -1.28
C TRP A 202 -16.00 -17.79 -0.70
N ILE A 203 -17.02 -17.03 -0.37
CA ILE A 203 -18.30 -17.53 0.13
C ILE A 203 -19.44 -17.01 -0.75
N GLU A 204 -20.49 -17.78 -0.88
CA GLU A 204 -21.76 -17.20 -1.30
C GLU A 204 -22.27 -16.29 -0.20
N PHE A 205 -22.95 -15.19 -0.54
CA PHE A 205 -23.46 -14.30 0.51
C PHE A 205 -24.42 -15.10 1.39
N PRO A 206 -24.12 -15.24 2.70
CA PRO A 206 -24.74 -16.27 3.54
C PRO A 206 -26.07 -15.86 4.14
N TYR A 207 -26.85 -15.00 3.48
CA TYR A 207 -28.13 -14.62 4.06
C TYR A 207 -29.20 -15.67 3.84
N GLN A 208 -30.01 -15.92 4.87
CA GLN A 208 -31.14 -16.81 4.80
C GLN A 208 -32.46 -16.03 4.60
N LYS A 209 -32.60 -14.90 5.27
CA LYS A 209 -33.78 -14.07 5.21
C LYS A 209 -33.45 -12.59 5.18
N LYS A 210 -34.25 -11.83 4.46
CA LYS A 210 -34.19 -10.38 4.38
C LYS A 210 -35.50 -9.80 4.95
N PHE A 211 -35.39 -8.88 5.88
CA PHE A 211 -36.50 -8.15 6.44
C PHE A 211 -36.38 -6.66 6.11
N ILE A 212 -37.47 -6.06 5.68
CA ILE A 212 -37.54 -4.63 5.43
C ILE A 212 -38.74 -4.10 6.20
N SER A 213 -38.47 -3.16 7.11
CA SER A 213 -39.51 -2.41 7.82
C SER A 213 -39.35 -0.91 7.57
N GLU A 214 -40.27 -0.10 8.13
CA GLU A 214 -40.12 1.37 8.08
C GLU A 214 -38.87 1.87 8.82
N LYS A 215 -38.36 1.11 9.79
CA LYS A 215 -37.24 1.51 10.66
C LYS A 215 -35.97 0.75 10.40
N GLU A 216 -36.03 -0.47 9.90
CA GLU A 216 -34.89 -1.39 9.84
C GLU A 216 -34.86 -2.16 8.53
N LEU A 217 -33.69 -2.32 8.00
CA LEU A 217 -33.34 -3.29 6.98
C LEU A 217 -32.40 -4.32 7.62
N ARG A 218 -32.78 -5.60 7.61
CA ARG A 218 -32.06 -6.68 8.28
C ARG A 218 -31.84 -7.86 7.34
N PHE A 219 -30.69 -8.45 7.42
CA PHE A 219 -30.30 -9.70 6.75
C PHE A 219 -29.86 -10.71 7.80
N ASP A 220 -30.61 -11.77 8.00
CA ASP A 220 -30.23 -12.88 8.85
C ASP A 220 -29.29 -13.80 8.08
N PHE A 221 -28.17 -14.17 8.68
CA PHE A 221 -27.23 -15.10 8.09
C PHE A 221 -27.70 -16.55 8.21
N ALA A 222 -27.22 -17.39 7.29
CA ALA A 222 -27.46 -18.83 7.37
C ALA A 222 -26.79 -19.44 8.61
N GLU A 223 -27.40 -20.44 9.24
CA GLU A 223 -26.89 -21.09 10.45
C GLU A 223 -25.48 -21.71 10.25
N GLU A 224 -25.17 -22.09 9.00
CA GLU A 224 -23.88 -22.70 8.63
C GLU A 224 -22.76 -21.67 8.44
N PHE A 225 -23.09 -20.38 8.43
CA PHE A 225 -22.12 -19.34 8.20
C PHE A 225 -21.20 -19.17 9.40
N GLN A 226 -19.90 -19.35 9.16
CA GLN A 226 -18.87 -19.11 10.16
C GLN A 226 -18.12 -17.82 9.81
N ILE A 227 -18.12 -16.89 10.75
CA ILE A 227 -17.30 -15.69 10.66
C ILE A 227 -15.84 -16.11 10.90
N ILE A 228 -14.98 -15.81 9.95
CA ILE A 228 -13.52 -15.90 10.10
C ILE A 228 -12.95 -14.53 10.41
N GLU A 229 -11.78 -14.49 11.02
CA GLU A 229 -11.13 -13.24 11.41
C GLU A 229 -11.03 -12.22 10.27
N ASN A 230 -11.18 -10.96 10.62
CA ASN A 230 -11.05 -9.82 9.71
C ASN A 230 -12.07 -9.82 8.54
N MET A 231 -13.31 -10.09 8.84
CA MET A 231 -14.42 -9.91 7.91
C MET A 231 -15.27 -8.68 8.25
N ARG A 232 -15.85 -8.06 7.22
CA ARG A 232 -16.83 -6.98 7.38
C ARG A 232 -17.95 -7.06 6.34
N VAL A 233 -19.11 -6.53 6.69
CA VAL A 233 -20.18 -6.24 5.74
C VAL A 233 -20.01 -4.82 5.21
N VAL A 234 -20.21 -4.66 3.91
CA VAL A 234 -20.21 -3.34 3.27
C VAL A 234 -21.51 -3.16 2.47
N VAL A 235 -22.08 -1.99 2.59
CA VAL A 235 -23.19 -1.52 1.75
C VAL A 235 -22.69 -0.37 0.90
N PHE A 236 -22.83 -0.52 -0.40
CA PHE A 236 -22.32 0.39 -1.40
C PHE A 236 -23.47 0.95 -2.25
N ASP A 237 -23.52 2.27 -2.42
CA ASP A 237 -24.42 2.90 -3.37
C ASP A 237 -23.88 2.76 -4.78
N ASN A 238 -24.58 2.00 -5.60
CA ASN A 238 -24.15 1.73 -6.97
C ASN A 238 -24.22 2.97 -7.89
N LYS A 239 -25.05 3.96 -7.56
CA LYS A 239 -25.17 5.21 -8.34
C LYS A 239 -24.13 6.23 -7.95
N LEU A 240 -23.98 6.50 -6.65
CA LEU A 240 -23.03 7.49 -6.14
C LEU A 240 -21.58 6.96 -6.10
N LYS A 241 -21.42 5.62 -6.19
CA LYS A 241 -20.11 4.95 -6.07
C LYS A 241 -19.45 5.20 -4.71
N GLU A 242 -20.23 5.26 -3.65
CA GLU A 242 -19.77 5.52 -2.28
C GLU A 242 -20.21 4.40 -1.34
N PHE A 243 -19.39 4.16 -0.30
CA PHE A 243 -19.76 3.27 0.80
C PHE A 243 -20.76 3.98 1.72
N ILE A 244 -21.89 3.31 2.01
CA ILE A 244 -22.92 3.81 2.92
C ILE A 244 -22.67 3.29 4.33
N VAL A 245 -22.37 1.99 4.44
CA VAL A 245 -22.11 1.29 5.70
C VAL A 245 -20.91 0.38 5.53
N MET A 246 -20.06 0.37 6.54
CA MET A 246 -18.97 -0.59 6.70
C MET A 246 -18.97 -1.02 8.16
N GLU A 247 -19.22 -2.29 8.43
CA GLU A 247 -19.33 -2.83 9.77
C GLU A 247 -18.57 -4.15 9.87
N ASP A 248 -17.67 -4.23 10.84
CA ASP A 248 -16.90 -5.44 11.10
C ASP A 248 -17.82 -6.52 11.66
N LEU A 249 -17.67 -7.74 11.15
CA LEU A 249 -18.43 -8.91 11.61
C LEU A 249 -17.76 -9.47 12.86
N GLU A 250 -18.37 -9.21 14.01
CA GLU A 250 -18.01 -9.78 15.30
C GLU A 250 -19.18 -10.62 15.81
N ASP A 251 -19.13 -11.93 15.71
CA ASP A 251 -20.09 -12.89 16.30
C ASP A 251 -21.59 -12.60 16.03
N LEU A 252 -21.94 -12.01 14.91
CA LEU A 252 -23.31 -11.65 14.58
C LEU A 252 -24.00 -12.71 13.70
N ASN A 253 -25.14 -13.18 14.13
CA ASN A 253 -26.02 -14.04 13.30
C ASN A 253 -26.84 -13.24 12.26
N PHE A 254 -26.74 -11.94 12.26
CA PHE A 254 -27.42 -11.06 11.35
C PHE A 254 -26.68 -9.73 11.18
N PHE A 255 -26.97 -9.05 10.09
CA PHE A 255 -26.60 -7.66 9.86
C PHE A 255 -27.85 -6.80 9.76
N SER A 256 -27.89 -5.69 10.47
CA SER A 256 -29.00 -4.75 10.37
C SER A 256 -28.55 -3.30 10.29
N MET A 257 -29.31 -2.48 9.60
CA MET A 257 -29.07 -1.05 9.52
C MET A 257 -30.35 -0.26 9.73
N ASN A 258 -30.22 0.91 10.36
CA ASN A 258 -31.36 1.81 10.53
C ASN A 258 -31.67 2.47 9.17
N ARG A 259 -32.91 2.31 8.74
CA ARG A 259 -33.36 2.81 7.45
C ARG A 259 -33.38 4.34 7.35
N SER A 260 -33.51 5.04 8.46
CA SER A 260 -33.42 6.51 8.47
C SER A 260 -32.05 7.05 8.05
N ASN A 261 -31.01 6.21 8.11
CA ASN A 261 -29.66 6.55 7.68
C ASN A 261 -29.42 6.32 6.18
N LEU A 262 -30.42 5.76 5.48
CA LEU A 262 -30.36 5.51 4.06
C LEU A 262 -31.18 6.58 3.33
N PRO A 263 -30.60 7.27 2.36
CA PRO A 263 -31.37 8.11 1.46
C PRO A 263 -32.47 7.31 0.76
N GLY A 264 -33.67 7.87 0.58
CA GLY A 264 -34.72 7.22 -0.19
C GLY A 264 -34.32 6.94 -1.63
N HIS A 265 -34.74 5.82 -2.23
CA HIS A 265 -34.52 5.44 -3.61
C HIS A 265 -33.06 5.07 -4.00
N LEU A 266 -32.35 4.35 -3.14
CA LEU A 266 -31.01 3.86 -3.46
C LEU A 266 -31.04 2.48 -4.11
N ASP A 267 -30.16 2.30 -5.09
CA ASP A 267 -29.75 1.04 -5.66
C ASP A 267 -28.48 0.59 -4.97
N CYS A 268 -28.61 -0.34 -4.03
CA CYS A 268 -27.52 -0.73 -3.15
C CYS A 268 -26.99 -2.13 -3.47
N ILE A 269 -25.70 -2.29 -3.22
CA ILE A 269 -25.01 -3.57 -3.22
C ILE A 269 -24.54 -3.86 -1.81
N LEU A 270 -24.83 -5.06 -1.32
CA LEU A 270 -24.36 -5.58 -0.04
C LEU A 270 -23.46 -6.77 -0.29
N LYS A 271 -22.29 -6.79 0.34
CA LYS A 271 -21.30 -7.84 0.21
C LYS A 271 -20.47 -7.99 1.47
N ILE A 272 -19.78 -9.13 1.59
CA ILE A 272 -18.79 -9.37 2.64
C ILE A 272 -17.40 -9.14 2.07
N GLN A 273 -16.57 -8.45 2.82
CA GLN A 273 -15.16 -8.27 2.53
C GLN A 273 -14.30 -8.95 3.60
N GLN A 274 -13.16 -9.47 3.20
CA GLN A 274 -12.13 -10.00 4.08
C GLN A 274 -10.88 -9.13 3.99
N CYS A 275 -10.30 -8.79 5.14
CA CYS A 275 -9.04 -8.07 5.19
C CYS A 275 -7.86 -9.05 5.10
N LYS A 276 -6.96 -8.79 4.17
CA LYS A 276 -5.67 -9.48 4.03
C LYS A 276 -4.59 -8.44 3.72
N ASP A 277 -3.47 -8.53 4.41
CA ASP A 277 -2.33 -7.60 4.25
C ASP A 277 -2.75 -6.12 4.30
N GLU A 278 -3.61 -5.77 5.28
CA GLU A 278 -4.17 -4.43 5.47
C GLU A 278 -5.05 -3.93 4.30
N LYS A 279 -5.42 -4.80 3.37
CA LYS A 279 -6.35 -4.51 2.27
C LYS A 279 -7.63 -5.30 2.39
N TRP A 280 -8.71 -4.69 1.94
CA TRP A 280 -10.02 -5.34 1.92
C TRP A 280 -10.35 -5.86 0.51
N TYR A 281 -10.69 -7.14 0.44
CA TYR A 281 -11.08 -7.83 -0.79
C TYR A 281 -12.51 -8.32 -0.67
N ASP A 282 -13.25 -8.33 -1.78
CA ASP A 282 -14.56 -8.94 -1.82
C ASP A 282 -14.43 -10.45 -1.60
N ALA A 283 -15.05 -10.97 -0.56
CA ALA A 283 -15.02 -12.39 -0.18
C ALA A 283 -16.35 -13.10 -0.45
N SER A 284 -17.39 -12.38 -0.88
CA SER A 284 -18.68 -12.95 -1.26
C SER A 284 -19.21 -12.37 -2.55
N ARG A 285 -20.13 -13.09 -3.20
CA ARG A 285 -21.01 -12.50 -4.20
C ARG A 285 -21.83 -11.39 -3.53
N TYR A 286 -22.27 -10.42 -4.31
CA TYR A 286 -23.08 -9.32 -3.80
C TYR A 286 -24.57 -9.60 -3.92
N ILE A 287 -25.35 -8.97 -3.04
CA ILE A 287 -26.80 -8.88 -3.16
C ILE A 287 -27.13 -7.45 -3.59
N ARG A 288 -27.88 -7.33 -4.67
CA ARG A 288 -28.45 -6.04 -5.10
C ARG A 288 -29.83 -5.86 -4.49
N PHE A 289 -30.08 -4.71 -3.91
CA PHE A 289 -31.38 -4.38 -3.33
C PHE A 289 -31.67 -2.89 -3.45
N THR A 290 -32.95 -2.54 -3.38
CA THR A 290 -33.41 -1.16 -3.31
C THR A 290 -33.88 -0.85 -1.92
N THR A 291 -33.77 0.41 -1.51
CA THR A 291 -34.25 0.88 -0.19
C THR A 291 -35.73 1.26 -0.20
N GLU A 292 -36.45 1.14 -1.34
CA GLU A 292 -37.87 1.38 -1.45
C GLU A 292 -38.69 0.33 -0.68
N LEU A 293 -39.71 0.79 0.03
CA LEU A 293 -40.74 -0.13 0.56
C LEU A 293 -41.59 -0.66 -0.59
N PRO A 294 -41.85 -1.96 -0.65
CA PRO A 294 -42.85 -2.49 -1.55
C PRO A 294 -44.19 -1.85 -1.24
N ILE A 295 -44.81 -1.27 -2.23
CA ILE A 295 -46.16 -0.70 -2.11
C ILE A 295 -47.14 -1.87 -1.94
N GLY A 296 -47.56 -2.13 -0.70
CA GLY A 296 -48.81 -2.84 -0.42
C GLY A 296 -48.81 -4.35 -0.22
N GLU A 297 -47.67 -5.04 0.03
CA GLU A 297 -47.72 -6.46 0.43
C GLU A 297 -46.64 -6.81 1.46
N ALA A 298 -47.08 -7.54 2.52
CA ALA A 298 -46.16 -8.20 3.44
C ALA A 298 -45.42 -9.32 2.69
N ILE A 299 -44.16 -9.10 2.34
CA ILE A 299 -43.41 -10.06 1.55
C ILE A 299 -42.85 -11.16 2.43
N ASN A 300 -43.47 -12.31 2.37
CA ASN A 300 -42.84 -13.60 2.55
C ASN A 300 -42.11 -13.90 1.22
N SER A 301 -40.85 -13.55 1.06
CA SER A 301 -40.12 -13.86 -0.14
C SER A 301 -39.10 -14.99 0.09
N SER A 302 -39.56 -16.19 -0.16
CA SER A 302 -38.72 -17.21 -0.78
C SER A 302 -38.64 -16.86 -2.26
N GLU A 303 -37.39 -16.93 -2.81
CA GLU A 303 -37.05 -16.87 -4.21
C GLU A 303 -36.82 -15.50 -4.85
N GLN A 304 -35.53 -15.10 -4.91
CA GLN A 304 -34.97 -14.53 -6.13
C GLN A 304 -33.57 -15.12 -6.33
N THR A 305 -33.47 -15.96 -7.36
CA THR A 305 -32.23 -16.47 -7.92
C THR A 305 -31.33 -15.32 -8.39
N PRO A 306 -30.01 -15.39 -8.21
CA PRO A 306 -29.11 -14.37 -8.69
C PRO A 306 -29.04 -14.42 -10.22
N ASP A 307 -29.32 -13.30 -10.86
CA ASP A 307 -29.03 -13.12 -12.28
C ASP A 307 -27.55 -13.32 -12.53
N SER A 308 -27.27 -14.30 -13.38
CA SER A 308 -25.97 -14.60 -13.92
C SER A 308 -25.66 -13.65 -15.09
N GLU A 309 -25.25 -12.44 -14.82
CA GLU A 309 -24.58 -11.61 -15.80
C GLU A 309 -23.43 -10.84 -15.14
N ASN A 310 -22.23 -11.26 -15.54
CA ASN A 310 -20.98 -10.57 -15.30
C ASN A 310 -20.87 -9.30 -16.16
N PRO A 311 -20.18 -8.27 -15.73
CA PRO A 311 -18.96 -7.85 -16.39
C PRO A 311 -17.72 -7.98 -15.50
#